data_6c9e0a347af6545fb068f819148dc1ff
#
_entry.id   6c9e0a347af6545fb068f819148dc1ff
#
_cell.length_a   1.000
_cell.length_b   1.000
_cell.length_c   1.000
_cell.angle_alpha   90.00
_cell.angle_beta   90.00
_cell.angle_gamma   90.00
#
_symmetry.space_group_name_H-M   'P 1'
#
loop_
_entity.id
_entity.type
_entity.pdbx_description
1 polymer ?
#
loop_
_entity_poly.entity_id
_entity_poly.type
_entity_poly.pdbx_seq_one_letter_code
_entity_poly.pdbx_strand_id
1 'polypeptide(L)'
;MKKIPRALTIAGSDSGGGAGIQADLKTFAALGVHGMSAITSITAQNTRTVTMIHDVPVEMVREQIRVVVEDIGVDAVKTGMLHTAEIISTVVEELEKIDTPIVVDPVMIAKSGARLLREEAMKTLIEKLIPIATIVTPNAREAEALSGIKIENLEDQKKAARLIADLGPRSVVVKGGHINSSIVSDVLYYDGEFRVYSGERVETRNTHGTGCTFASAIAAQLAKGYDIPNAVKTAKRFVTDAIKYGLPIGGGHGPVNPTGKIFEYSERFHVLENIRKALESLEKSEWAS
;
A
#
# COMPACT_ATOMS: atom_id res chain seq x y z
N MET A 1 13.38 -23.35 11.35
CA MET A 1 13.55 -22.03 10.68
C MET A 1 12.30 -21.18 10.92
N LYS A 2 12.44 -19.87 11.10
CA LYS A 2 11.29 -18.97 11.23
C LYS A 2 10.54 -18.94 9.90
N LYS A 3 9.20 -19.11 9.90
CA LYS A 3 8.38 -19.04 8.68
C LYS A 3 8.57 -17.65 8.03
N ILE A 4 8.92 -17.62 6.74
CA ILE A 4 9.01 -16.37 5.96
C ILE A 4 7.60 -15.99 5.55
N PRO A 5 7.07 -14.81 5.96
CA PRO A 5 5.76 -14.34 5.52
C PRO A 5 5.80 -13.96 4.05
N ARG A 6 4.72 -14.26 3.31
CA ARG A 6 4.60 -14.12 1.86
C ARG A 6 3.37 -13.26 1.53
N ALA A 7 3.55 -12.25 0.71
CA ALA A 7 2.46 -11.39 0.26
C ALA A 7 2.44 -11.29 -1.26
N LEU A 8 1.25 -11.42 -1.86
CA LEU A 8 1.03 -11.25 -3.29
C LEU A 8 0.39 -9.88 -3.54
N THR A 9 0.99 -9.06 -4.40
CA THR A 9 0.31 -7.90 -4.98
C THR A 9 -0.25 -8.23 -6.35
N ILE A 10 -1.51 -7.87 -6.57
CA ILE A 10 -2.22 -7.99 -7.85
C ILE A 10 -2.56 -6.57 -8.29
N ALA A 11 -1.75 -5.99 -9.18
CA ALA A 11 -1.87 -4.58 -9.53
C ALA A 11 -1.17 -4.23 -10.85
N GLY A 12 -1.40 -3.01 -11.31
CA GLY A 12 -0.66 -2.43 -12.44
C GLY A 12 0.79 -2.10 -12.09
N SER A 13 1.64 -2.06 -13.12
CA SER A 13 3.06 -1.73 -13.05
C SER A 13 3.27 -0.25 -13.37
N ASP A 14 3.90 0.50 -12.48
CA ASP A 14 4.35 1.89 -12.68
C ASP A 14 5.79 1.91 -13.17
N SER A 15 6.01 2.28 -14.45
CA SER A 15 7.35 2.36 -15.04
C SER A 15 8.27 3.39 -14.35
N GLY A 16 7.68 4.43 -13.71
CA GLY A 16 8.40 5.39 -12.88
C GLY A 16 8.83 4.85 -11.51
N GLY A 17 8.34 3.67 -11.13
CA GLY A 17 8.75 2.94 -9.93
C GLY A 17 8.25 3.52 -8.60
N GLY A 18 7.34 4.51 -8.63
CA GLY A 18 6.86 5.21 -7.43
C GLY A 18 5.56 4.65 -6.84
N ALA A 19 4.77 3.94 -7.63
CA ALA A 19 3.48 3.36 -7.26
C ALA A 19 3.35 1.92 -7.79
N GLY A 20 2.12 1.39 -7.83
CA GLY A 20 1.84 0.06 -8.37
C GLY A 20 2.63 -1.05 -7.70
N ILE A 21 2.85 -2.15 -8.43
CA ILE A 21 3.60 -3.30 -7.90
C ILE A 21 5.00 -2.93 -7.41
N GLN A 22 5.64 -1.91 -7.98
CA GLN A 22 6.96 -1.47 -7.59
C GLN A 22 6.99 -0.89 -6.16
N ALA A 23 6.01 -0.05 -5.82
CA ALA A 23 5.86 0.44 -4.44
C ALA A 23 5.50 -0.69 -3.48
N ASP A 24 4.66 -1.62 -3.92
CA ASP A 24 4.20 -2.75 -3.12
C ASP A 24 5.37 -3.68 -2.77
N LEU A 25 6.16 -4.11 -3.76
CA LEU A 25 7.32 -4.98 -3.55
C LEU A 25 8.41 -4.33 -2.70
N LYS A 26 8.70 -3.02 -2.91
CA LYS A 26 9.61 -2.25 -2.04
C LYS A 26 9.11 -2.23 -0.59
N THR A 27 7.81 -2.06 -0.38
CA THR A 27 7.17 -2.05 0.94
C THR A 27 7.26 -3.41 1.61
N PHE A 28 6.95 -4.49 0.89
CA PHE A 28 7.07 -5.86 1.39
C PHE A 28 8.51 -6.18 1.81
N ALA A 29 9.47 -5.88 0.95
CA ALA A 29 10.89 -6.07 1.24
C ALA A 29 11.35 -5.27 2.46
N ALA A 30 10.97 -3.98 2.56
CA ALA A 30 11.30 -3.12 3.69
C ALA A 30 10.70 -3.62 5.01
N LEU A 31 9.59 -4.31 4.95
CA LEU A 31 8.93 -4.91 6.12
C LEU A 31 9.32 -6.38 6.35
N GLY A 32 10.29 -6.94 5.61
CA GLY A 32 10.77 -8.31 5.80
C GLY A 32 9.74 -9.38 5.40
N VAL A 33 8.98 -9.12 4.34
CA VAL A 33 8.00 -10.02 3.73
C VAL A 33 8.47 -10.38 2.33
N HIS A 34 8.39 -11.66 1.95
CA HIS A 34 8.63 -12.08 0.58
C HIS A 34 7.48 -11.59 -0.30
N GLY A 35 7.78 -10.64 -1.20
CA GLY A 35 6.80 -10.03 -2.10
C GLY A 35 6.74 -10.74 -3.43
N MET A 36 5.55 -11.10 -3.87
CA MET A 36 5.24 -11.67 -5.18
C MET A 36 4.27 -10.76 -5.92
N SER A 37 4.18 -10.87 -7.25
CA SER A 37 3.30 -10.00 -8.03
C SER A 37 2.58 -10.73 -9.16
N ALA A 38 1.32 -10.36 -9.38
CA ALA A 38 0.56 -10.61 -10.61
C ALA A 38 0.27 -9.25 -11.25
N ILE A 39 0.77 -9.03 -12.45
CA ILE A 39 0.65 -7.76 -13.17
C ILE A 39 -0.66 -7.74 -13.93
N THR A 40 -1.50 -6.72 -13.67
CA THR A 40 -2.80 -6.55 -14.33
C THR A 40 -2.74 -5.63 -15.54
N SER A 41 -1.86 -4.62 -15.49
CA SER A 41 -1.66 -3.66 -16.57
C SER A 41 -0.24 -3.09 -16.50
N ILE A 42 0.31 -2.70 -17.63
CA ILE A 42 1.58 -1.99 -17.74
C ILE A 42 1.28 -0.54 -18.08
N THR A 43 1.91 0.41 -17.37
CA THR A 43 1.75 1.84 -17.66
C THR A 43 3.04 2.45 -18.18
N ALA A 44 2.92 3.36 -19.14
CA ALA A 44 3.96 4.33 -19.47
C ALA A 44 3.72 5.56 -18.57
N GLN A 45 4.37 5.57 -17.44
CA GLN A 45 4.13 6.52 -16.35
C GLN A 45 5.42 7.13 -15.82
N ASN A 46 5.35 8.40 -15.46
CA ASN A 46 6.42 9.13 -14.77
C ASN A 46 5.84 9.98 -13.62
N THR A 47 6.62 10.89 -13.03
CA THR A 47 6.18 11.72 -11.91
C THR A 47 5.13 12.78 -12.28
N ARG A 48 4.84 13.01 -13.57
CA ARG A 48 3.92 14.04 -14.07
C ARG A 48 2.65 13.47 -14.66
N THR A 49 2.72 12.32 -15.36
CA THR A 49 1.62 11.80 -16.16
C THR A 49 1.68 10.30 -16.36
N VAL A 50 0.53 9.73 -16.72
CA VAL A 50 0.37 8.40 -17.32
C VAL A 50 -0.01 8.63 -18.78
N THR A 51 0.86 8.25 -19.72
CA THR A 51 0.67 8.49 -21.15
C THR A 51 0.06 7.30 -21.89
N MET A 52 0.21 6.09 -21.34
CA MET A 52 -0.33 4.88 -21.94
C MET A 52 -0.60 3.82 -20.86
N ILE A 53 -1.65 3.03 -21.07
CA ILE A 53 -1.99 1.86 -20.27
C ILE A 53 -2.20 0.70 -21.24
N HIS A 54 -1.56 -0.43 -20.95
CA HIS A 54 -1.76 -1.68 -21.68
C HIS A 54 -2.18 -2.77 -20.70
N ASP A 55 -3.37 -3.31 -20.88
CA ASP A 55 -3.90 -4.36 -20.02
C ASP A 55 -3.24 -5.69 -20.36
N VAL A 56 -2.87 -6.45 -19.34
CA VAL A 56 -2.41 -7.83 -19.50
C VAL A 56 -3.64 -8.70 -19.78
N PRO A 57 -3.57 -9.65 -20.75
CA PRO A 57 -4.67 -10.56 -21.00
C PRO A 57 -5.13 -11.28 -19.72
N VAL A 58 -6.44 -11.40 -19.54
CA VAL A 58 -7.02 -11.95 -18.30
C VAL A 58 -6.55 -13.37 -17.99
N GLU A 59 -6.30 -14.18 -19.01
CA GLU A 59 -5.75 -15.54 -18.88
C GLU A 59 -4.34 -15.49 -18.27
N MET A 60 -3.53 -14.51 -18.66
CA MET A 60 -2.19 -14.33 -18.08
C MET A 60 -2.27 -13.81 -16.64
N VAL A 61 -3.22 -12.91 -16.33
CA VAL A 61 -3.44 -12.47 -14.94
C VAL A 61 -3.83 -13.65 -14.06
N ARG A 62 -4.76 -14.48 -14.52
CA ARG A 62 -5.18 -15.72 -13.85
C ARG A 62 -4.00 -16.65 -13.59
N GLU A 63 -3.21 -16.92 -14.62
CA GLU A 63 -2.10 -17.86 -14.53
C GLU A 63 -0.99 -17.36 -13.60
N GLN A 64 -0.66 -16.06 -13.60
CA GLN A 64 0.27 -15.47 -12.64
C GLN A 64 -0.16 -15.71 -11.18
N ILE A 65 -1.46 -15.55 -10.88
CA ILE A 65 -2.00 -15.79 -9.53
C ILE A 65 -1.90 -17.28 -9.19
N ARG A 66 -2.39 -18.14 -10.09
CA ARG A 66 -2.48 -19.57 -9.89
C ARG A 66 -1.12 -20.22 -9.59
N VAL A 67 -0.10 -19.99 -10.43
CA VAL A 67 1.21 -20.61 -10.27
C VAL A 67 1.92 -20.18 -8.98
N VAL A 68 1.72 -18.93 -8.55
CA VAL A 68 2.30 -18.42 -7.30
C VAL A 68 1.59 -19.01 -6.09
N VAL A 69 0.27 -19.10 -6.12
CA VAL A 69 -0.53 -19.67 -5.02
C VAL A 69 -0.27 -21.16 -4.86
N GLU A 70 -0.19 -21.92 -5.97
CA GLU A 70 -0.02 -23.36 -5.95
C GLU A 70 1.38 -23.80 -5.47
N ASP A 71 2.44 -23.13 -5.87
CA ASP A 71 3.82 -23.51 -5.55
C ASP A 71 4.36 -22.83 -4.28
N ILE A 72 4.28 -21.49 -4.24
CA ILE A 72 4.89 -20.71 -3.16
C ILE A 72 3.92 -20.57 -1.98
N GLY A 73 2.63 -20.42 -2.27
CA GLY A 73 1.58 -20.09 -1.31
C GLY A 73 1.63 -18.62 -0.89
N VAL A 74 0.54 -18.14 -0.28
CA VAL A 74 0.32 -16.73 0.04
C VAL A 74 -0.21 -16.61 1.47
N ASP A 75 0.31 -15.67 2.26
CA ASP A 75 -0.16 -15.39 3.63
C ASP A 75 -1.00 -14.10 3.71
N ALA A 76 -0.95 -13.22 2.69
CA ALA A 76 -1.86 -12.08 2.48
C ALA A 76 -1.82 -11.64 1.01
N VAL A 77 -2.92 -11.07 0.53
CA VAL A 77 -3.03 -10.46 -0.80
C VAL A 77 -3.31 -8.97 -0.70
N LYS A 78 -2.72 -8.19 -1.59
CA LYS A 78 -3.10 -6.78 -1.82
C LYS A 78 -3.53 -6.61 -3.26
N THR A 79 -4.69 -6.02 -3.51
CA THR A 79 -5.08 -5.55 -4.85
C THR A 79 -4.88 -4.04 -4.97
N GLY A 80 -4.42 -3.59 -6.15
CA GLY A 80 -4.30 -2.18 -6.48
C GLY A 80 -5.07 -1.82 -7.75
N MET A 81 -4.43 -1.22 -8.77
CA MET A 81 -5.06 -0.88 -10.04
C MET A 81 -5.48 -2.15 -10.79
N LEU A 82 -6.78 -2.33 -11.02
CA LEU A 82 -7.37 -3.45 -11.76
C LEU A 82 -8.13 -3.01 -13.03
N HIS A 83 -7.92 -1.85 -13.52
CA HIS A 83 -8.35 -1.13 -14.71
C HIS A 83 -9.73 -1.51 -15.32
N THR A 84 -10.05 -2.80 -15.57
CA THR A 84 -11.27 -3.25 -16.26
C THR A 84 -12.13 -4.21 -15.43
N ALA A 85 -13.43 -4.30 -15.74
CA ALA A 85 -14.36 -5.21 -15.10
C ALA A 85 -13.98 -6.70 -15.27
N GLU A 86 -13.39 -7.05 -16.42
CA GLU A 86 -12.93 -8.40 -16.72
C GLU A 86 -11.76 -8.80 -15.85
N ILE A 87 -10.76 -7.90 -15.69
CA ILE A 87 -9.63 -8.13 -14.78
C ILE A 87 -10.11 -8.29 -13.34
N ILE A 88 -11.04 -7.41 -12.87
CA ILE A 88 -11.61 -7.51 -11.52
C ILE A 88 -12.29 -8.86 -11.33
N SER A 89 -13.15 -9.27 -12.27
CA SER A 89 -13.87 -10.54 -12.18
C SER A 89 -12.91 -11.73 -12.12
N THR A 90 -11.88 -11.75 -12.98
CA THR A 90 -10.85 -12.79 -13.00
C THR A 90 -10.08 -12.86 -11.69
N VAL A 91 -9.70 -11.71 -11.12
CA VAL A 91 -9.00 -11.63 -9.83
C VAL A 91 -9.89 -12.15 -8.70
N VAL A 92 -11.18 -11.77 -8.66
CA VAL A 92 -12.13 -12.27 -7.64
C VAL A 92 -12.27 -13.79 -7.72
N GLU A 93 -12.45 -14.36 -8.91
CA GLU A 93 -12.55 -15.81 -9.12
C GLU A 93 -11.33 -16.58 -8.58
N GLU A 94 -10.13 -16.01 -8.64
CA GLU A 94 -8.94 -16.64 -8.08
C GLU A 94 -8.80 -16.40 -6.56
N LEU A 95 -9.21 -15.23 -6.06
CA LEU A 95 -9.15 -14.90 -4.64
C LEU A 95 -10.16 -15.68 -3.80
N GLU A 96 -11.32 -16.01 -4.34
CA GLU A 96 -12.33 -16.84 -3.65
C GLU A 96 -11.88 -18.28 -3.39
N LYS A 97 -10.82 -18.75 -4.09
CA LYS A 97 -10.24 -20.09 -3.90
C LYS A 97 -9.22 -20.17 -2.75
N ILE A 98 -8.82 -19.03 -2.19
CA ILE A 98 -7.78 -18.96 -1.16
C ILE A 98 -8.30 -18.35 0.13
N ASP A 99 -7.99 -19.00 1.26
CA ASP A 99 -8.34 -18.49 2.60
C ASP A 99 -7.18 -17.64 3.15
N THR A 100 -7.14 -16.39 2.74
CA THR A 100 -6.05 -15.46 3.04
C THR A 100 -6.59 -14.05 3.19
N PRO A 101 -6.08 -13.20 4.11
CA PRO A 101 -6.47 -11.80 4.21
C PRO A 101 -6.26 -11.03 2.88
N ILE A 102 -7.30 -10.31 2.44
CA ILE A 102 -7.31 -9.52 1.21
C ILE A 102 -7.40 -8.03 1.55
N VAL A 103 -6.37 -7.27 1.16
CA VAL A 103 -6.33 -5.80 1.28
C VAL A 103 -6.67 -5.18 -0.07
N VAL A 104 -7.78 -4.49 -0.16
CA VAL A 104 -8.23 -3.81 -1.39
C VAL A 104 -7.90 -2.32 -1.30
N ASP A 105 -6.93 -1.85 -2.11
CA ASP A 105 -6.73 -0.42 -2.37
C ASP A 105 -7.54 -0.07 -3.63
N PRO A 106 -8.70 0.62 -3.49
CA PRO A 106 -9.65 0.82 -4.58
C PRO A 106 -9.20 1.97 -5.49
N VAL A 107 -8.06 1.78 -6.16
CA VAL A 107 -7.40 2.81 -6.98
C VAL A 107 -8.26 3.18 -8.17
N MET A 108 -8.76 4.42 -8.18
CA MET A 108 -9.62 4.95 -9.26
C MET A 108 -8.89 5.96 -10.14
N ILE A 109 -8.06 6.81 -9.53
CA ILE A 109 -7.39 7.94 -10.20
C ILE A 109 -5.93 8.01 -9.74
N ALA A 110 -5.01 8.18 -10.70
CA ALA A 110 -3.60 8.41 -10.42
C ALA A 110 -3.37 9.77 -9.73
N LYS A 111 -2.23 9.95 -9.06
CA LYS A 111 -1.84 11.24 -8.47
C LYS A 111 -1.77 12.36 -9.51
N SER A 112 -1.45 12.03 -10.77
CA SER A 112 -1.45 12.94 -11.92
C SER A 112 -2.84 13.34 -12.43
N GLY A 113 -3.93 12.73 -11.92
CA GLY A 113 -5.30 12.94 -12.38
C GLY A 113 -5.76 11.95 -13.48
N ALA A 114 -4.89 11.08 -13.97
CA ALA A 114 -5.28 10.09 -14.96
C ALA A 114 -6.22 9.05 -14.34
N ARG A 115 -7.30 8.69 -15.07
CA ARG A 115 -8.24 7.65 -14.65
C ARG A 115 -7.57 6.28 -14.78
N LEU A 116 -7.53 5.51 -13.69
CA LEU A 116 -6.93 4.18 -13.58
C LEU A 116 -7.96 3.06 -13.43
N LEU A 117 -9.22 3.38 -13.21
CA LEU A 117 -10.36 2.48 -13.21
C LEU A 117 -11.34 2.96 -14.29
N ARG A 118 -11.72 2.07 -15.20
CA ARG A 118 -12.77 2.38 -16.19
C ARG A 118 -14.12 2.53 -15.49
N GLU A 119 -15.00 3.35 -16.08
CA GLU A 119 -16.29 3.68 -15.45
C GLU A 119 -17.17 2.44 -15.26
N GLU A 120 -17.21 1.58 -16.27
CA GLU A 120 -17.92 0.32 -16.24
C GLU A 120 -17.39 -0.69 -15.21
N ALA A 121 -16.12 -0.54 -14.81
CA ALA A 121 -15.49 -1.40 -13.81
C ALA A 121 -15.87 -1.05 -12.37
N MET A 122 -16.39 0.16 -12.12
CA MET A 122 -16.79 0.61 -10.78
C MET A 122 -17.86 -0.30 -10.17
N LYS A 123 -18.85 -0.67 -10.95
CA LYS A 123 -19.93 -1.59 -10.50
C LYS A 123 -19.33 -2.94 -10.09
N THR A 124 -18.45 -3.50 -10.91
CA THR A 124 -17.80 -4.78 -10.61
C THR A 124 -16.92 -4.72 -9.38
N LEU A 125 -16.19 -3.61 -9.17
CA LEU A 125 -15.41 -3.36 -7.96
C LEU A 125 -16.31 -3.42 -6.71
N ILE A 126 -17.44 -2.70 -6.73
CA ILE A 126 -18.39 -2.60 -5.60
C ILE A 126 -19.09 -3.94 -5.35
N GLU A 127 -19.58 -4.59 -6.41
CA GLU A 127 -20.44 -5.78 -6.26
C GLU A 127 -19.66 -7.08 -6.06
N LYS A 128 -18.38 -7.15 -6.50
CA LYS A 128 -17.63 -8.41 -6.45
C LYS A 128 -16.37 -8.34 -5.58
N LEU A 129 -15.54 -7.29 -5.71
CA LEU A 129 -14.24 -7.28 -5.03
C LEU A 129 -14.33 -6.74 -3.60
N ILE A 130 -15.08 -5.65 -3.37
CA ILE A 130 -15.23 -5.06 -2.03
C ILE A 130 -15.81 -6.07 -1.03
N PRO A 131 -16.87 -6.86 -1.36
CA PRO A 131 -17.48 -7.79 -0.41
C PRO A 131 -16.52 -8.87 0.12
N ILE A 132 -15.54 -9.31 -0.66
CA ILE A 132 -14.56 -10.32 -0.24
C ILE A 132 -13.35 -9.77 0.48
N ALA A 133 -13.26 -8.44 0.64
CA ALA A 133 -12.12 -7.79 1.25
C ALA A 133 -12.07 -7.98 2.79
N THR A 134 -10.89 -8.31 3.30
CA THR A 134 -10.60 -8.22 4.74
C THR A 134 -10.56 -6.76 5.18
N ILE A 135 -9.97 -5.89 4.34
CA ILE A 135 -9.92 -4.46 4.56
C ILE A 135 -9.89 -3.69 3.24
N VAL A 136 -10.71 -2.65 3.15
CA VAL A 136 -10.68 -1.68 2.04
C VAL A 136 -10.02 -0.38 2.51
N THR A 137 -9.13 0.20 1.67
CA THR A 137 -8.29 1.34 2.06
C THR A 137 -8.51 2.60 1.20
N PRO A 138 -9.72 3.14 1.05
CA PRO A 138 -9.98 4.28 0.20
C PRO A 138 -9.36 5.57 0.76
N ASN A 139 -8.86 6.44 -0.12
CA ASN A 139 -8.65 7.84 0.21
C ASN A 139 -10.01 8.58 0.25
N ALA A 140 -10.02 9.87 0.66
CA ALA A 140 -11.27 10.61 0.80
C ALA A 140 -12.10 10.64 -0.49
N ARG A 141 -11.47 10.86 -1.67
CA ARG A 141 -12.18 10.91 -2.96
C ARG A 141 -12.73 9.54 -3.38
N GLU A 142 -11.96 8.48 -3.14
CA GLU A 142 -12.40 7.10 -3.36
C GLU A 142 -13.54 6.74 -2.41
N ALA A 143 -13.44 7.17 -1.14
CA ALA A 143 -14.51 6.94 -0.17
C ALA A 143 -15.78 7.75 -0.49
N GLU A 144 -15.67 8.98 -1.01
CA GLU A 144 -16.81 9.73 -1.56
C GLU A 144 -17.49 8.99 -2.70
N ALA A 145 -16.69 8.44 -3.65
CA ALA A 145 -17.24 7.69 -4.78
C ALA A 145 -17.93 6.38 -4.35
N LEU A 146 -17.43 5.70 -3.32
CA LEU A 146 -18.00 4.45 -2.80
C LEU A 146 -19.20 4.66 -1.88
N SER A 147 -19.20 5.71 -1.06
CA SER A 147 -20.23 5.98 -0.06
C SER A 147 -21.35 6.91 -0.54
N GLY A 148 -21.09 7.69 -1.60
CA GLY A 148 -22.03 8.68 -2.13
C GLY A 148 -22.13 9.97 -1.29
N ILE A 149 -21.29 10.15 -0.25
CA ILE A 149 -21.30 11.37 0.58
C ILE A 149 -19.99 12.14 0.45
N LYS A 150 -20.02 13.46 0.61
CA LYS A 150 -18.82 14.31 0.70
C LYS A 150 -18.09 14.10 2.02
N ILE A 151 -16.75 14.22 1.98
CA ILE A 151 -15.87 14.05 3.13
C ILE A 151 -15.05 15.32 3.33
N GLU A 152 -15.46 16.11 4.30
CA GLU A 152 -14.80 17.39 4.65
C GLU A 152 -14.12 17.36 6.02
N ASN A 153 -14.52 16.42 6.89
CA ASN A 153 -14.04 16.30 8.26
C ASN A 153 -14.02 14.86 8.77
N LEU A 154 -13.61 14.67 10.02
CA LEU A 154 -13.49 13.37 10.66
C LEU A 154 -14.82 12.61 10.80
N GLU A 155 -15.91 13.31 11.07
CA GLU A 155 -17.23 12.69 11.21
C GLU A 155 -17.76 12.19 9.86
N ASP A 156 -17.47 12.90 8.77
CA ASP A 156 -17.81 12.43 7.42
C ASP A 156 -16.98 11.20 7.06
N GLN A 157 -15.68 11.14 7.46
CA GLN A 157 -14.88 9.93 7.29
C GLN A 157 -15.49 8.72 8.00
N LYS A 158 -15.97 8.90 9.25
CA LYS A 158 -16.65 7.83 10.00
C LYS A 158 -17.93 7.37 9.31
N LYS A 159 -18.77 8.31 8.87
CA LYS A 159 -19.99 7.99 8.11
C LYS A 159 -19.67 7.22 6.82
N ALA A 160 -18.70 7.70 6.03
CA ALA A 160 -18.28 7.03 4.81
C ALA A 160 -17.73 5.63 5.09
N ALA A 161 -16.89 5.46 6.12
CA ALA A 161 -16.35 4.17 6.50
C ALA A 161 -17.46 3.16 6.85
N ARG A 162 -18.52 3.60 7.54
CA ARG A 162 -19.68 2.76 7.86
C ARG A 162 -20.46 2.38 6.61
N LEU A 163 -20.79 3.35 5.74
CA LEU A 163 -21.50 3.09 4.49
C LEU A 163 -20.73 2.14 3.57
N ILE A 164 -19.40 2.24 3.52
CA ILE A 164 -18.57 1.32 2.74
C ILE A 164 -18.53 -0.07 3.41
N ALA A 165 -18.58 -0.16 4.73
CA ALA A 165 -18.66 -1.44 5.44
C ALA A 165 -19.98 -2.17 5.16
N ASP A 166 -21.08 -1.44 4.91
CA ASP A 166 -22.36 -2.02 4.50
C ASP A 166 -22.31 -2.68 3.10
N LEU A 167 -21.24 -2.42 2.31
CA LEU A 167 -20.98 -3.11 1.05
C LEU A 167 -20.39 -4.54 1.23
N GLY A 168 -20.08 -4.95 2.46
CA GLY A 168 -19.70 -6.32 2.80
C GLY A 168 -18.26 -6.59 3.26
N PRO A 169 -17.28 -5.67 3.14
CA PRO A 169 -15.92 -5.94 3.61
C PRO A 169 -15.89 -6.06 5.14
N ARG A 170 -14.93 -6.85 5.65
CA ARG A 170 -14.79 -7.04 7.11
C ARG A 170 -14.37 -5.75 7.83
N SER A 171 -13.65 -4.86 7.16
CA SER A 171 -13.21 -3.57 7.71
C SER A 171 -12.92 -2.53 6.64
N VAL A 172 -12.94 -1.26 7.02
CA VAL A 172 -12.68 -0.13 6.13
C VAL A 172 -11.77 0.87 6.82
N VAL A 173 -10.71 1.34 6.14
CA VAL A 173 -9.91 2.48 6.62
C VAL A 173 -9.98 3.63 5.61
N VAL A 174 -10.66 4.70 5.98
CA VAL A 174 -10.74 5.94 5.19
C VAL A 174 -9.54 6.83 5.51
N LYS A 175 -8.68 7.06 4.49
CA LYS A 175 -7.45 7.85 4.61
C LYS A 175 -7.75 9.36 4.59
N GLY A 176 -7.25 10.12 5.57
CA GLY A 176 -7.52 11.57 5.71
C GLY A 176 -6.51 12.50 5.03
N GLY A 177 -5.56 11.98 4.26
CA GLY A 177 -4.50 12.79 3.65
C GLY A 177 -4.95 13.90 2.71
N HIS A 178 -6.18 13.84 2.19
CA HIS A 178 -6.78 14.86 1.31
C HIS A 178 -7.55 15.97 2.07
N ILE A 179 -7.84 15.78 3.36
CA ILE A 179 -8.48 16.79 4.19
C ILE A 179 -7.44 17.84 4.55
N ASN A 180 -7.74 19.12 4.32
CA ASN A 180 -6.82 20.22 4.60
C ASN A 180 -6.72 20.47 6.11
N SER A 181 -5.72 19.85 6.76
CA SER A 181 -5.45 19.96 8.19
C SER A 181 -3.97 19.71 8.47
N SER A 182 -3.42 20.33 9.52
CA SER A 182 -2.07 20.05 10.02
C SER A 182 -1.93 18.64 10.60
N ILE A 183 -3.06 18.03 10.99
CA ILE A 183 -3.13 16.66 11.46
C ILE A 183 -3.83 15.80 10.39
N VAL A 184 -3.19 14.71 9.99
CA VAL A 184 -3.76 13.71 9.07
C VAL A 184 -4.29 12.54 9.89
N SER A 185 -5.62 12.36 9.89
CA SER A 185 -6.31 11.30 10.63
C SER A 185 -6.88 10.27 9.67
N ASP A 186 -6.54 9.00 9.85
CA ASP A 186 -7.14 7.87 9.14
C ASP A 186 -8.14 7.18 10.08
N VAL A 187 -9.34 6.89 9.58
CA VAL A 187 -10.44 6.29 10.36
C VAL A 187 -10.60 4.84 9.97
N LEU A 188 -10.34 3.94 10.89
CA LEU A 188 -10.64 2.51 10.76
C LEU A 188 -12.03 2.24 11.37
N TYR A 189 -12.91 1.60 10.60
CA TYR A 189 -14.13 0.95 11.08
C TYR A 189 -13.92 -0.56 11.07
N TYR A 190 -14.01 -1.18 12.24
CA TYR A 190 -13.77 -2.61 12.44
C TYR A 190 -14.54 -3.12 13.66
N ASP A 191 -15.21 -4.27 13.56
CA ASP A 191 -16.04 -4.88 14.61
C ASP A 191 -17.07 -3.88 15.23
N GLY A 192 -17.68 -3.04 14.40
CA GLY A 192 -18.67 -2.06 14.84
C GLY A 192 -18.10 -0.81 15.52
N GLU A 193 -16.76 -0.73 15.69
CA GLU A 193 -16.06 0.34 16.38
C GLU A 193 -15.25 1.22 15.44
N PHE A 194 -15.10 2.49 15.80
CA PHE A 194 -14.18 3.40 15.13
C PHE A 194 -12.87 3.55 15.89
N ARG A 195 -11.75 3.48 15.16
CA ARG A 195 -10.42 3.80 15.66
C ARG A 195 -9.78 4.86 14.77
N VAL A 196 -9.19 5.87 15.38
CA VAL A 196 -8.57 7.00 14.67
C VAL A 196 -7.07 6.95 14.86
N TYR A 197 -6.34 6.97 13.75
CA TYR A 197 -4.88 7.00 13.73
C TYR A 197 -4.43 8.34 13.16
N SER A 198 -3.93 9.22 14.03
CA SER A 198 -3.53 10.58 13.67
C SER A 198 -2.02 10.74 13.66
N GLY A 199 -1.54 11.67 12.86
CA GLY A 199 -0.15 12.09 12.80
C GLY A 199 -0.02 13.47 12.17
N GLU A 200 1.11 14.13 12.39
CA GLU A 200 1.39 15.42 11.76
C GLU A 200 1.50 15.28 10.24
N ARG A 201 1.05 16.29 9.53
CA ARG A 201 1.22 16.39 8.08
C ARG A 201 2.71 16.65 7.77
N VAL A 202 3.25 15.84 6.89
CA VAL A 202 4.59 16.07 6.33
C VAL A 202 4.44 16.96 5.11
N GLU A 203 4.96 18.17 5.18
CA GLU A 203 4.93 19.14 4.07
C GLU A 203 5.97 18.75 3.01
N THR A 204 5.50 18.09 1.96
CA THR A 204 6.32 17.67 0.83
C THR A 204 5.48 17.44 -0.42
N ARG A 205 6.10 17.64 -1.59
CA ARG A 205 5.52 17.25 -2.89
C ARG A 205 5.74 15.76 -3.22
N ASN A 206 6.61 15.08 -2.49
CA ASN A 206 7.04 13.70 -2.76
C ASN A 206 6.06 12.70 -2.12
N THR A 207 4.87 12.62 -2.67
CA THR A 207 3.75 11.82 -2.13
C THR A 207 3.23 10.76 -3.10
N HIS A 208 3.90 10.56 -4.25
CA HIS A 208 3.51 9.53 -5.21
C HIS A 208 3.70 8.12 -4.61
N GLY A 209 2.70 7.26 -4.74
CA GLY A 209 2.70 5.91 -4.18
C GLY A 209 2.35 5.78 -2.70
N THR A 210 1.95 6.88 -2.02
CA THR A 210 1.52 6.84 -0.60
C THR A 210 0.41 5.82 -0.36
N GLY A 211 -0.62 5.77 -1.22
CA GLY A 211 -1.74 4.82 -1.11
C GLY A 211 -1.27 3.37 -1.22
N CYS A 212 -0.52 3.05 -2.28
CA CYS A 212 0.04 1.71 -2.50
C CYS A 212 0.92 1.28 -1.32
N THR A 213 1.81 2.16 -0.85
CA THR A 213 2.68 1.90 0.31
C THR A 213 1.87 1.61 1.58
N PHE A 214 0.79 2.37 1.84
CA PHE A 214 -0.07 2.16 3.00
C PHE A 214 -0.78 0.81 2.95
N ALA A 215 -1.46 0.50 1.83
CA ALA A 215 -2.17 -0.77 1.65
C ALA A 215 -1.22 -1.98 1.71
N SER A 216 -0.05 -1.89 1.07
CA SER A 216 0.96 -2.94 1.10
C SER A 216 1.59 -3.13 2.48
N ALA A 217 1.76 -2.04 3.26
CA ALA A 217 2.20 -2.16 4.64
C ALA A 217 1.16 -2.90 5.51
N ILE A 218 -0.15 -2.68 5.30
CA ILE A 218 -1.20 -3.45 5.96
C ILE A 218 -1.09 -4.92 5.56
N ALA A 219 -1.01 -5.24 4.26
CA ALA A 219 -0.88 -6.61 3.77
C ALA A 219 0.35 -7.32 4.35
N ALA A 220 1.49 -6.62 4.43
CA ALA A 220 2.70 -7.14 5.05
C ALA A 220 2.51 -7.49 6.53
N GLN A 221 1.76 -6.69 7.29
CA GLN A 221 1.50 -6.99 8.70
C GLN A 221 0.50 -8.14 8.85
N LEU A 222 -0.54 -8.21 8.02
CA LEU A 222 -1.49 -9.33 8.01
C LEU A 222 -0.78 -10.64 7.64
N ALA A 223 0.14 -10.64 6.65
CA ALA A 223 0.97 -11.78 6.28
C ALA A 223 1.84 -12.29 7.44
N LYS A 224 2.20 -11.42 8.38
CA LYS A 224 2.92 -11.76 9.61
C LYS A 224 2.02 -12.25 10.75
N GLY A 225 0.70 -12.26 10.55
CA GLY A 225 -0.29 -12.69 11.54
C GLY A 225 -0.71 -11.61 12.54
N TYR A 226 -0.41 -10.33 12.29
CA TYR A 226 -0.96 -9.24 13.13
C TYR A 226 -2.44 -9.03 12.84
N ASP A 227 -3.19 -8.58 13.83
CA ASP A 227 -4.59 -8.17 13.68
C ASP A 227 -4.74 -6.87 12.86
N ILE A 228 -5.96 -6.61 12.39
CA ILE A 228 -6.27 -5.45 11.56
C ILE A 228 -5.91 -4.11 12.23
N PRO A 229 -6.29 -3.84 13.50
CA PRO A 229 -5.93 -2.60 14.16
C PRO A 229 -4.43 -2.34 14.27
N ASN A 230 -3.64 -3.37 14.62
CA ASN A 230 -2.18 -3.26 14.72
C ASN A 230 -1.53 -3.13 13.32
N ALA A 231 -2.07 -3.81 12.33
CA ALA A 231 -1.63 -3.69 10.94
C ALA A 231 -1.82 -2.24 10.43
N VAL A 232 -2.99 -1.64 10.64
CA VAL A 232 -3.29 -0.25 10.25
C VAL A 232 -2.41 0.74 11.01
N LYS A 233 -2.25 0.58 12.34
CA LYS A 233 -1.38 1.41 13.18
C LYS A 233 0.06 1.41 12.67
N THR A 234 0.58 0.23 12.34
CA THR A 234 1.94 0.07 11.84
C THR A 234 2.10 0.67 10.45
N ALA A 235 1.11 0.46 9.56
CA ALA A 235 1.09 1.04 8.22
C ALA A 235 1.07 2.57 8.26
N LYS A 236 0.28 3.18 9.17
CA LYS A 236 0.26 4.64 9.38
C LYS A 236 1.64 5.20 9.71
N ARG A 237 2.34 4.58 10.65
CA ARG A 237 3.72 4.96 11.00
C ARG A 237 4.66 4.79 9.82
N PHE A 238 4.62 3.63 9.19
CA PHE A 238 5.50 3.28 8.08
C PHE A 238 5.34 4.25 6.90
N VAL A 239 4.11 4.56 6.50
CA VAL A 239 3.86 5.49 5.38
C VAL A 239 4.27 6.92 5.73
N THR A 240 4.11 7.35 6.99
CA THR A 240 4.58 8.66 7.45
C THR A 240 6.11 8.76 7.34
N ASP A 241 6.83 7.73 7.75
CA ASP A 241 8.29 7.66 7.57
C ASP A 241 8.64 7.65 6.06
N ALA A 242 7.97 6.83 5.24
CA ALA A 242 8.21 6.79 3.79
C ALA A 242 7.99 8.14 3.10
N ILE A 243 7.03 8.95 3.56
CA ILE A 243 6.79 10.32 3.07
C ILE A 243 7.94 11.26 3.51
N LYS A 244 8.39 11.17 4.78
CA LYS A 244 9.52 11.98 5.29
C LYS A 244 10.81 11.77 4.49
N TYR A 245 11.06 10.54 4.07
CA TYR A 245 12.21 10.16 3.23
C TYR A 245 11.90 10.20 1.73
N GLY A 246 10.78 10.80 1.32
CA GLY A 246 10.37 10.89 -0.08
C GLY A 246 11.45 11.47 -0.98
N LEU A 247 11.58 10.90 -2.19
CA LEU A 247 12.66 11.21 -3.11
C LEU A 247 12.31 12.43 -3.99
N PRO A 248 13.08 13.52 -3.97
CA PRO A 248 12.81 14.71 -4.78
C PRO A 248 13.30 14.51 -6.23
N ILE A 249 12.81 13.48 -6.91
CA ILE A 249 13.17 13.12 -8.29
C ILE A 249 12.02 13.40 -9.26
N GLY A 250 12.37 13.68 -10.51
CA GLY A 250 11.40 14.04 -11.55
C GLY A 250 10.85 15.46 -11.38
N GLY A 251 10.08 15.90 -12.37
CA GLY A 251 9.52 17.28 -12.39
C GLY A 251 8.10 17.39 -11.83
N GLY A 252 7.49 16.28 -11.40
CA GLY A 252 6.14 16.22 -10.83
C GLY A 252 6.15 15.86 -9.34
N HIS A 253 5.20 15.01 -8.93
CA HIS A 253 5.17 14.45 -7.58
C HIS A 253 6.23 13.34 -7.46
N GLY A 254 7.30 13.59 -6.68
CA GLY A 254 8.31 12.56 -6.38
C GLY A 254 7.69 11.41 -5.59
N PRO A 255 8.31 10.20 -5.64
CA PRO A 255 7.80 9.04 -4.92
C PRO A 255 8.14 9.10 -3.43
N VAL A 256 7.31 8.44 -2.61
CA VAL A 256 7.66 8.08 -1.24
C VAL A 256 8.81 7.06 -1.25
N ASN A 257 9.53 6.94 -0.15
CA ASN A 257 10.66 6.01 -0.03
C ASN A 257 10.43 4.98 1.08
N PRO A 258 9.89 3.78 0.75
CA PRO A 258 9.66 2.73 1.74
C PRO A 258 10.92 2.24 2.46
N THR A 259 12.11 2.41 1.86
CA THR A 259 13.38 1.94 2.41
C THR A 259 14.19 3.04 3.12
N GLY A 260 13.73 4.31 3.07
CA GLY A 260 14.51 5.46 3.58
C GLY A 260 14.96 5.31 5.02
N LYS A 261 14.07 4.85 5.89
CA LYS A 261 14.39 4.63 7.30
C LYS A 261 15.40 3.48 7.54
N ILE A 262 15.39 2.47 6.68
CA ILE A 262 16.34 1.35 6.75
C ILE A 262 17.74 1.86 6.40
N PHE A 263 17.86 2.67 5.37
CA PHE A 263 19.15 3.29 5.00
C PHE A 263 19.69 4.20 6.10
N GLU A 264 18.83 5.03 6.73
CA GLU A 264 19.23 5.84 7.88
C GLU A 264 19.81 4.98 9.01
N TYR A 265 19.17 3.87 9.37
CA TYR A 265 19.67 2.97 10.39
C TYR A 265 20.97 2.28 9.98
N SER A 266 21.11 1.90 8.72
CA SER A 266 22.36 1.33 8.19
C SER A 266 23.52 2.31 8.27
N GLU A 267 23.31 3.57 7.90
CA GLU A 267 24.32 4.63 8.00
C GLU A 267 24.74 4.88 9.45
N ARG A 268 23.78 4.98 10.37
CA ARG A 268 24.05 5.12 11.80
C ARG A 268 24.85 3.94 12.34
N PHE A 269 24.54 2.71 11.93
CA PHE A 269 25.30 1.53 12.32
C PHE A 269 26.74 1.59 11.82
N HIS A 270 26.98 1.99 10.58
CA HIS A 270 28.33 2.16 10.04
C HIS A 270 29.15 3.22 10.80
N VAL A 271 28.53 4.34 11.19
CA VAL A 271 29.18 5.35 12.01
C VAL A 271 29.60 4.77 13.36
N LEU A 272 28.68 4.07 14.06
CA LEU A 272 28.98 3.44 15.34
C LEU A 272 30.08 2.39 15.24
N GLU A 273 30.09 1.56 14.20
CA GLU A 273 31.15 0.57 13.95
C GLU A 273 32.51 1.22 13.70
N ASN A 274 32.53 2.34 12.97
CA ASN A 274 33.77 3.08 12.74
C ASN A 274 34.32 3.72 14.04
N ILE A 275 33.42 4.27 14.88
CA ILE A 275 33.81 4.80 16.21
C ILE A 275 34.37 3.68 17.08
N ARG A 276 33.69 2.50 17.13
CA ARG A 276 34.17 1.33 17.89
C ARG A 276 35.58 0.90 17.44
N LYS A 277 35.81 0.77 16.13
CA LYS A 277 37.11 0.41 15.57
C LYS A 277 38.21 1.44 15.92
N ALA A 278 37.85 2.73 15.89
CA ALA A 278 38.79 3.79 16.27
C ALA A 278 39.19 3.72 17.76
N LEU A 279 38.20 3.48 18.65
CA LEU A 279 38.47 3.29 20.09
C LEU A 279 39.36 2.08 20.36
N GLU A 280 39.06 0.93 19.74
CA GLU A 280 39.91 -0.28 19.86
C GLU A 280 41.35 -0.05 19.36
N SER A 281 41.55 0.80 18.35
CA SER A 281 42.87 1.17 17.86
C SER A 281 43.63 2.06 18.84
N LEU A 282 42.95 3.03 19.47
CA LEU A 282 43.53 3.90 20.48
C LEU A 282 43.95 3.11 21.73
N GLU A 283 43.10 2.25 22.26
CA GLU A 283 43.42 1.38 23.39
C GLU A 283 44.67 0.53 23.13
N LYS A 284 44.79 -0.05 21.92
CA LYS A 284 45.98 -0.83 21.53
C LYS A 284 47.24 0.02 21.43
N SER A 285 47.11 1.29 21.08
CA SER A 285 48.28 2.20 20.97
C SER A 285 48.77 2.71 22.34
N GLU A 286 47.89 2.85 23.32
CA GLU A 286 48.25 3.24 24.68
C GLU A 286 48.99 2.16 25.47
N TRP A 287 48.80 0.86 25.13
CA TRP A 287 49.49 -0.27 25.74
C TRP A 287 50.75 -0.69 25.01
N ALA A 288 51.10 -0.01 23.90
CA ALA A 288 52.31 -0.28 23.11
C ALA A 288 53.46 0.73 23.39
N SER A 289 53.26 1.64 24.31
CA SER A 289 54.24 2.60 24.82
C SER A 289 54.64 2.28 26.25
#